data_91dbbe075ed59fad9e408516f5683660
#
_entry.id   91dbbe075ed59fad9e408516f5683660
#
_cell.length_a   1.000
_cell.length_b   1.000
_cell.length_c   1.000
_cell.angle_alpha   90.00
_cell.angle_beta   90.00
_cell.angle_gamma   90.00
#
_symmetry.space_group_name_H-M   'P 1'
#
loop_
_entity.id
_entity.type
_entity.pdbx_description
1 polymer ?
#
loop_
_entity_poly.entity_id
_entity_poly.type
_entity_poly.pdbx_seq_one_letter_code
_entity_poly.pdbx_strand_id
1 'polypeptide(L)'
;MTVNFEEFRKAGARLAEFGDRKLVLEVRRDLRTLGKPISEKVLEAIAAEMPKGGGLAARIRAQGRVSLLVNLRTGVRIQLANKGGMYMGQFEGGTIRHPVYGHAKKWVAQFVPSGAGAEAFAKEADALAVAVADRVAEATRGAL
;
A
#
# COMPACT_ATOMS: atom_id res chain seq x y z
N MET A 1 10.12 -7.49 8.10
CA MET A 1 8.96 -8.20 8.66
C MET A 1 8.35 -9.10 7.59
N THR A 2 8.34 -10.39 7.82
CA THR A 2 7.84 -11.35 6.85
C THR A 2 6.37 -11.57 7.13
N VAL A 3 5.50 -11.09 6.26
CA VAL A 3 4.07 -11.42 6.30
C VAL A 3 3.89 -12.80 5.69
N ASN A 4 3.21 -13.68 6.39
CA ASN A 4 2.92 -15.02 5.88
C ASN A 4 1.81 -14.96 4.83
N PHE A 5 2.18 -14.88 3.58
CA PHE A 5 1.25 -14.92 2.45
C PHE A 5 0.97 -16.34 1.93
N GLU A 6 1.27 -17.37 2.71
CA GLU A 6 1.09 -18.74 2.25
C GLU A 6 -0.38 -19.05 1.93
N GLU A 7 -1.29 -18.65 2.81
CA GLU A 7 -2.74 -18.80 2.57
C GLU A 7 -3.21 -18.03 1.34
N PHE A 8 -2.67 -16.84 1.13
CA PHE A 8 -2.93 -16.04 -0.06
C PHE A 8 -2.46 -16.76 -1.34
N ARG A 9 -1.26 -17.35 -1.32
CA ARG A 9 -0.72 -18.08 -2.47
C ARG A 9 -1.50 -19.36 -2.75
N LYS A 10 -1.91 -20.08 -1.71
CA LYS A 10 -2.79 -21.27 -1.84
C LYS A 10 -4.13 -20.91 -2.47
N ALA A 11 -4.74 -19.82 -2.01
CA ALA A 11 -5.99 -19.30 -2.57
C ALA A 11 -5.83 -18.90 -4.04
N GLY A 12 -4.75 -18.19 -4.37
CA GLY A 12 -4.42 -17.81 -5.75
C GLY A 12 -4.21 -19.00 -6.68
N ALA A 13 -3.52 -20.05 -6.20
CA ALA A 13 -3.33 -21.29 -6.95
C ALA A 13 -4.67 -22.00 -7.23
N ARG A 14 -5.54 -22.12 -6.23
CA ARG A 14 -6.88 -22.69 -6.40
C ARG A 14 -7.70 -21.93 -7.43
N LEU A 15 -7.66 -20.59 -7.37
CA LEU A 15 -8.35 -19.75 -8.33
C LEU A 15 -7.82 -19.94 -9.76
N ALA A 16 -6.50 -20.10 -9.92
CA ALA A 16 -5.88 -20.37 -11.21
C ALA A 16 -6.27 -21.73 -11.81
N GLU A 17 -6.44 -22.75 -10.97
CA GLU A 17 -6.90 -24.09 -11.38
C GLU A 17 -8.31 -24.07 -11.97
N PHE A 18 -9.17 -23.17 -11.53
CA PHE A 18 -10.52 -23.03 -12.09
C PHE A 18 -10.54 -22.50 -13.53
N GLY A 19 -9.46 -21.87 -14.00
CA GLY A 19 -9.34 -21.37 -15.37
C GLY A 19 -10.35 -20.30 -15.79
N ASP A 20 -11.24 -19.86 -14.90
CA ASP A 20 -12.26 -18.86 -15.19
C ASP A 20 -11.68 -17.44 -15.06
N ARG A 21 -11.42 -16.86 -16.22
CA ARG A 21 -10.88 -15.49 -16.31
C ARG A 21 -11.82 -14.45 -15.71
N LYS A 22 -13.12 -14.61 -15.84
CA LYS A 22 -14.12 -13.69 -15.30
C LYS A 22 -14.08 -13.69 -13.78
N LEU A 23 -14.03 -14.87 -13.17
CA LEU A 23 -13.92 -15.05 -11.73
C LEU A 23 -12.64 -14.40 -11.18
N VAL A 24 -11.51 -14.60 -11.86
CA VAL A 24 -10.22 -13.97 -11.48
C VAL A 24 -10.34 -12.44 -11.49
N LEU A 25 -11.00 -11.86 -12.48
CA LEU A 25 -11.20 -10.41 -12.57
C LEU A 25 -12.12 -9.87 -11.46
N GLU A 26 -13.17 -10.59 -11.13
CA GLU A 26 -14.07 -10.24 -10.02
C GLU A 26 -13.32 -10.26 -8.68
N VAL A 27 -12.60 -11.32 -8.38
CA VAL A 27 -11.79 -11.41 -7.17
C VAL A 27 -10.78 -10.27 -7.10
N ARG A 28 -10.08 -9.96 -8.18
CA ARG A 28 -9.15 -8.82 -8.21
C ARG A 28 -9.81 -7.49 -7.92
N ARG A 29 -11.02 -7.28 -8.42
CA ARG A 29 -11.80 -6.06 -8.15
C ARG A 29 -12.12 -5.96 -6.66
N ASP A 30 -12.62 -7.03 -6.08
CA ASP A 30 -12.98 -7.09 -4.67
C ASP A 30 -11.76 -6.85 -3.76
N LEU A 31 -10.61 -7.42 -4.11
CA LEU A 31 -9.37 -7.21 -3.39
C LEU A 31 -8.88 -5.75 -3.43
N ARG A 32 -9.06 -5.07 -4.55
CA ARG A 32 -8.76 -3.62 -4.62
C ARG A 32 -9.67 -2.82 -3.70
N THR A 33 -10.94 -3.17 -3.62
CA THR A 33 -11.90 -2.53 -2.71
C THR A 33 -11.53 -2.76 -1.25
N LEU A 34 -11.15 -4.00 -0.89
CA LEU A 34 -10.65 -4.32 0.46
C LEU A 34 -9.35 -3.61 0.80
N GLY A 35 -8.49 -3.39 -0.19
CA GLY A 35 -7.20 -2.73 -0.01
C GLY A 35 -7.25 -1.22 0.14
N LYS A 36 -8.33 -0.58 -0.28
CA LYS A 36 -8.45 0.89 -0.23
C LYS A 36 -8.30 1.47 1.18
N PRO A 37 -8.99 0.98 2.22
CA PRO A 37 -8.81 1.47 3.59
C PRO A 37 -7.37 1.27 4.10
N ILE A 38 -6.70 0.20 3.69
CA ILE A 38 -5.32 -0.09 4.06
C ILE A 38 -4.37 0.94 3.44
N SER A 39 -4.57 1.28 2.17
CA SER A 39 -3.80 2.32 1.49
C SER A 39 -3.97 3.69 2.17
N GLU A 40 -5.17 4.00 2.61
CA GLU A 40 -5.46 5.23 3.37
C GLU A 40 -4.75 5.26 4.73
N LYS A 41 -4.74 4.14 5.46
CA LYS A 41 -4.01 4.00 6.73
C LYS A 41 -2.51 4.15 6.56
N VAL A 42 -1.95 3.58 5.50
CA VAL A 42 -0.52 3.70 5.18
C VAL A 42 -0.16 5.16 4.86
N LEU A 43 -0.96 5.82 4.05
CA LEU A 43 -0.77 7.24 3.72
C LEU A 43 -0.81 8.12 4.97
N GLU A 44 -1.80 7.91 5.83
CA GLU A 44 -1.95 8.64 7.09
C GLU A 44 -0.77 8.40 8.04
N ALA A 45 -0.30 7.16 8.15
CA ALA A 45 0.85 6.82 8.98
C ALA A 45 2.12 7.56 8.53
N ILE A 46 2.36 7.64 7.23
CA ILE A 46 3.49 8.41 6.67
C ILE A 46 3.31 9.91 6.96
N ALA A 47 2.13 10.45 6.73
CA ALA A 47 1.85 11.87 6.95
C ALA A 47 1.99 12.28 8.43
N ALA A 48 1.60 11.41 9.35
CA ALA A 48 1.68 11.66 10.80
C ALA A 48 3.12 11.81 11.32
N GLU A 49 4.10 11.21 10.64
CA GLU A 49 5.52 11.29 10.99
C GLU A 49 6.20 12.54 10.42
N MET A 50 5.51 13.32 9.60
CA MET A 50 6.09 14.51 8.99
C MET A 50 6.14 15.68 9.98
N PRO A 51 7.07 16.66 9.76
CA PRO A 51 7.13 17.84 10.58
C PRO A 51 5.80 18.58 10.65
N LYS A 52 5.42 19.05 11.84
CA LYS A 52 4.13 19.72 12.07
C LYS A 52 4.02 21.11 11.41
N GLY A 53 5.17 21.74 11.13
CA GLY A 53 5.21 23.03 10.43
C GLY A 53 5.27 22.87 8.91
N GLY A 54 4.92 23.93 8.17
CA GLY A 54 5.12 24.01 6.71
C GLY A 54 4.07 23.30 5.84
N GLY A 55 3.06 22.65 6.42
CA GLY A 55 1.94 22.07 5.68
C GLY A 55 2.25 20.79 4.88
N LEU A 56 3.42 20.16 5.09
CA LEU A 56 3.82 18.97 4.35
C LEU A 56 2.89 17.78 4.61
N ALA A 57 2.51 17.56 5.86
CA ALA A 57 1.56 16.49 6.22
C ALA A 57 0.21 16.66 5.52
N ALA A 58 -0.34 17.87 5.51
CA ALA A 58 -1.57 18.19 4.81
C ALA A 58 -1.46 17.96 3.30
N ARG A 59 -0.31 18.33 2.71
CA ARG A 59 -0.04 18.11 1.30
C ARG A 59 0.07 16.62 0.95
N ILE A 60 0.71 15.82 1.81
CA ILE A 60 0.80 14.36 1.65
C ILE A 60 -0.59 13.76 1.68
N ARG A 61 -1.45 14.14 2.63
CA ARG A 61 -2.84 13.65 2.71
C ARG A 61 -3.66 14.00 1.48
N ALA A 62 -3.48 15.20 0.93
CA ALA A 62 -4.24 15.68 -0.23
C ALA A 62 -3.73 15.11 -1.57
N GLN A 63 -2.43 14.95 -1.73
CA GLN A 63 -1.78 14.65 -3.01
C GLN A 63 -1.03 13.32 -3.03
N GLY A 64 -0.68 12.77 -1.87
CA GLY A 64 0.03 11.50 -1.77
C GLY A 64 -0.81 10.35 -2.32
N ARG A 65 -0.14 9.37 -2.90
CA ARG A 65 -0.79 8.17 -3.41
C ARG A 65 -0.10 6.92 -2.91
N VAL A 66 -0.92 6.06 -2.32
CA VAL A 66 -0.54 4.71 -1.94
C VAL A 66 -1.49 3.76 -2.64
N SER A 67 -0.94 2.80 -3.35
CA SER A 67 -1.72 1.78 -4.06
C SER A 67 -1.39 0.40 -3.52
N LEU A 68 -2.42 -0.41 -3.35
CA LEU A 68 -2.27 -1.83 -3.07
C LEU A 68 -2.25 -2.59 -4.38
N LEU A 69 -1.16 -3.28 -4.67
CA LEU A 69 -1.03 -4.15 -5.82
C LEU A 69 -1.23 -5.59 -5.40
N VAL A 70 -2.22 -6.24 -5.99
CA VAL A 70 -2.54 -7.64 -5.74
C VAL A 70 -2.11 -8.47 -6.93
N ASN A 71 -1.19 -9.39 -6.69
CA ASN A 71 -0.80 -10.42 -7.64
C ASN A 71 -1.08 -11.78 -7.01
N LEU A 72 -2.02 -12.53 -7.58
CA LEU A 72 -2.45 -13.83 -7.05
C LEU A 72 -1.32 -14.88 -7.04
N ARG A 73 -0.26 -14.66 -7.81
CA ARG A 73 0.89 -15.55 -7.88
C ARG A 73 1.98 -15.20 -6.88
N THR A 74 2.24 -13.89 -6.69
CA THR A 74 3.39 -13.41 -5.90
C THR A 74 2.99 -12.78 -4.57
N GLY A 75 1.72 -12.41 -4.38
CA GLY A 75 1.23 -11.81 -3.15
C GLY A 75 0.74 -10.36 -3.30
N VAL A 76 0.70 -9.66 -2.19
CA VAL A 76 0.25 -8.27 -2.10
C VAL A 76 1.43 -7.38 -1.78
N ARG A 77 1.53 -6.24 -2.44
CA ARG A 77 2.53 -5.22 -2.13
C ARG A 77 1.92 -3.84 -2.13
N ILE A 78 2.52 -2.95 -1.36
CA ILE A 78 2.22 -1.53 -1.40
C ILE A 78 3.15 -0.85 -2.39
N GLN A 79 2.58 0.03 -3.18
CA GLN A 79 3.31 0.94 -4.05
C GLN A 79 3.09 2.37 -3.60
N LEU A 80 4.18 3.07 -3.31
CA LEU A 80 4.20 4.49 -3.06
C LEU A 80 4.38 5.21 -4.40
N ALA A 81 3.32 5.83 -4.88
CA ALA A 81 3.33 6.47 -6.18
C ALA A 81 3.77 7.94 -6.10
N ASN A 82 4.54 8.36 -7.08
CA ASN A 82 4.91 9.75 -7.27
C ASN A 82 3.79 10.46 -8.04
N LYS A 83 3.32 11.58 -7.51
CA LYS A 83 2.33 12.41 -8.19
C LYS A 83 2.61 13.88 -7.92
N GLY A 84 2.53 14.69 -8.96
CA GLY A 84 2.66 16.15 -8.82
C GLY A 84 4.01 16.61 -8.26
N GLY A 85 5.10 15.92 -8.60
CA GLY A 85 6.44 16.23 -8.08
C GLY A 85 6.71 15.75 -6.66
N MET A 86 5.78 15.02 -6.05
CA MET A 86 5.93 14.44 -4.73
C MET A 86 6.48 13.02 -4.83
N TYR A 87 7.69 12.81 -4.33
CA TYR A 87 8.32 11.49 -4.25
C TYR A 87 8.01 10.83 -2.91
N MET A 88 6.97 10.02 -2.85
CA MET A 88 6.50 9.39 -1.62
C MET A 88 7.54 8.48 -0.95
N GLY A 89 8.42 7.85 -1.73
CA GLY A 89 9.46 6.97 -1.21
C GLY A 89 10.46 7.67 -0.28
N GLN A 90 10.71 8.98 -0.44
CA GLN A 90 11.59 9.72 0.46
C GLN A 90 10.99 9.86 1.87
N PHE A 91 9.69 10.00 1.99
CA PHE A 91 9.00 10.13 3.27
C PHE A 91 9.04 8.81 4.04
N GLU A 92 8.77 7.71 3.37
CA GLU A 92 8.89 6.36 3.95
C GLU A 92 10.34 6.01 4.27
N GLY A 93 11.28 6.44 3.44
CA GLY A 93 12.72 6.24 3.64
C GLY A 93 13.36 7.13 4.73
N GLY A 94 12.61 8.08 5.28
CA GLY A 94 13.06 8.92 6.39
C GLY A 94 13.98 10.07 6.00
N THR A 95 14.07 10.42 4.71
CA THR A 95 14.90 11.55 4.25
C THR A 95 14.12 12.45 3.30
N ILE A 96 13.96 13.70 3.68
CA ILE A 96 13.30 14.72 2.86
C ILE A 96 14.35 15.69 2.36
N ARG A 97 14.33 16.00 1.07
CA ARG A 97 15.13 17.09 0.51
C ARG A 97 14.24 18.28 0.21
N HIS A 98 14.63 19.43 0.68
CA HIS A 98 13.91 20.67 0.43
C HIS A 98 14.89 21.83 0.19
N PRO A 99 14.47 22.87 -0.56
CA PRO A 99 15.30 24.07 -0.72
C PRO A 99 15.40 24.83 0.61
N VAL A 100 16.53 25.43 0.84
CA VAL A 100 16.71 26.35 1.97
C VAL A 100 15.86 27.59 1.71
N TYR A 101 15.13 28.06 2.75
CA TYR A 101 14.33 29.26 2.65
C TYR A 101 15.16 30.46 2.16
N GLY A 102 14.66 31.13 1.14
CA GLY A 102 15.36 32.25 0.49
C GLY A 102 16.45 31.85 -0.50
N HIS A 103 16.77 30.54 -0.66
CA HIS A 103 17.82 30.03 -1.54
C HIS A 103 17.32 28.84 -2.38
N ALA A 104 16.56 29.10 -3.44
CA ALA A 104 15.94 28.09 -4.27
C ALA A 104 16.91 27.06 -4.91
N LYS A 105 18.19 27.41 -5.04
CA LYS A 105 19.23 26.53 -5.61
C LYS A 105 19.98 25.70 -4.56
N LYS A 106 19.81 26.02 -3.27
CA LYS A 106 20.48 25.30 -2.19
C LYS A 106 19.49 24.33 -1.53
N TRP A 107 19.81 23.04 -1.60
CA TRP A 107 18.99 21.96 -1.05
C TRP A 107 19.66 21.35 0.17
N VAL A 108 18.87 21.05 1.17
CA VAL A 108 19.28 20.36 2.39
C VAL A 108 18.46 19.11 2.60
N ALA A 109 19.05 18.13 3.26
CA ALA A 109 18.35 16.94 3.71
C ALA A 109 17.83 17.14 5.13
N GLN A 110 16.59 16.75 5.37
CA GLN A 110 15.98 16.65 6.69
C GLN A 110 15.62 15.21 6.97
N PHE A 111 15.97 14.72 8.14
CA PHE A 111 15.63 13.37 8.57
C PHE A 111 14.29 13.37 9.29
N VAL A 112 13.47 12.37 8.98
CA VAL A 112 12.18 12.11 9.62
C VAL A 112 12.13 10.63 9.99
N PRO A 113 11.24 10.18 10.89
CA PRO A 113 11.07 8.76 11.16
C PRO A 113 10.76 7.98 9.89
N SER A 114 11.40 6.82 9.74
CA SER A 114 11.25 5.94 8.57
C SER A 114 10.39 4.72 8.88
N GLY A 115 9.81 4.12 7.86
CA GLY A 115 9.12 2.84 7.97
C GLY A 115 7.69 2.89 8.52
N ALA A 116 7.12 4.07 8.73
CA ALA A 116 5.75 4.22 9.26
C ALA A 116 4.70 3.56 8.37
N GLY A 117 4.83 3.69 7.06
CA GLY A 117 3.93 3.06 6.10
C GLY A 117 4.05 1.54 6.09
N ALA A 118 5.27 1.02 6.13
CA ALA A 118 5.53 -0.42 6.22
C ALA A 118 4.97 -1.02 7.51
N GLU A 119 5.12 -0.34 8.64
CA GLU A 119 4.55 -0.75 9.93
C GLU A 119 3.02 -0.75 9.91
N ALA A 120 2.40 0.29 9.37
CA ALA A 120 0.95 0.37 9.23
C ALA A 120 0.40 -0.75 8.33
N PHE A 121 1.07 -1.03 7.22
CA PHE A 121 0.70 -2.15 6.36
C PHE A 121 0.82 -3.50 7.07
N ALA A 122 1.90 -3.71 7.78
CA ALA A 122 2.14 -4.95 8.49
C ALA A 122 1.04 -5.28 9.53
N LYS A 123 0.50 -4.28 10.20
CA LYS A 123 -0.62 -4.44 11.14
C LYS A 123 -1.91 -4.93 10.47
N GLU A 124 -2.12 -4.59 9.21
CA GLU A 124 -3.33 -4.95 8.44
C GLU A 124 -3.13 -6.22 7.58
N ALA A 125 -1.90 -6.66 7.38
CA ALA A 125 -1.57 -7.68 6.40
C ALA A 125 -2.18 -9.05 6.71
N ASP A 126 -2.22 -9.45 7.98
CA ASP A 126 -2.80 -10.73 8.37
C ASP A 126 -4.32 -10.75 8.15
N ALA A 127 -5.01 -9.70 8.55
CA ALA A 127 -6.45 -9.54 8.33
C ALA A 127 -6.77 -9.49 6.82
N LEU A 128 -5.93 -8.84 6.04
CA LEU A 128 -6.06 -8.82 4.58
C LEU A 128 -5.89 -10.22 3.98
N ALA A 129 -4.89 -10.97 4.42
CA ALA A 129 -4.64 -12.33 3.94
C ALA A 129 -5.84 -13.26 4.21
N VAL A 130 -6.44 -13.17 5.40
CA VAL A 130 -7.65 -13.92 5.76
C VAL A 130 -8.82 -13.51 4.88
N ALA A 131 -9.08 -12.21 4.72
CA ALA A 131 -10.19 -11.70 3.90
C ALA A 131 -10.05 -12.13 2.43
N VAL A 132 -8.84 -12.16 1.90
CA VAL A 132 -8.54 -12.65 0.55
C VAL A 132 -8.82 -14.14 0.44
N ALA A 133 -8.36 -14.94 1.39
CA ALA A 133 -8.59 -16.39 1.39
C ALA A 133 -10.09 -16.71 1.45
N ASP A 134 -10.83 -16.03 2.31
CA ASP A 134 -12.28 -16.19 2.43
C ASP A 134 -13.00 -15.81 1.13
N ARG A 135 -12.61 -14.71 0.50
CA ARG A 135 -13.22 -14.25 -0.75
C ARG A 135 -12.98 -15.22 -1.90
N VAL A 136 -11.76 -15.77 -2.00
CA VAL A 136 -11.45 -16.80 -3.00
C VAL A 136 -12.23 -18.08 -2.74
N ALA A 137 -12.32 -18.54 -1.48
CA ALA A 137 -13.08 -19.70 -1.10
C ALA A 137 -14.58 -19.55 -1.42
N GLU A 138 -15.15 -18.38 -1.20
CA GLU A 138 -16.53 -18.06 -1.55
C GLU A 138 -16.76 -18.07 -3.07
N ALA A 139 -15.87 -17.42 -3.82
CA ALA A 139 -15.94 -17.37 -5.27
C ALA A 139 -15.84 -18.77 -5.91
N THR A 140 -14.96 -19.61 -5.41
CA THR A 140 -14.77 -21.00 -5.90
C THR A 140 -15.93 -21.92 -5.52
N ARG A 141 -16.58 -21.71 -4.37
CA ARG A 141 -17.80 -22.46 -4.02
C ARG A 141 -18.97 -22.10 -4.89
N GLY A 142 -19.14 -20.83 -5.24
CA GLY A 142 -20.20 -20.37 -6.14
C GLY A 142 -20.04 -20.80 -7.61
N ALA A 143 -18.85 -21.25 -8.00
CA ALA A 143 -18.54 -21.73 -9.36
C ALA A 143 -18.75 -23.24 -9.55
N LEU A 144 -19.00 -23.99 -8.48
CA LEU A 144 -19.37 -25.42 -8.52
C LEU A 144 -20.88 -25.58 -8.58
#